data_88fbdcef86e4035228c92b5039f9ef68
#
_entry.id   88fbdcef86e4035228c92b5039f9ef68
#
_cell.length_a   1.000
_cell.length_b   1.000
_cell.length_c   1.000
_cell.angle_alpha   90.00
_cell.angle_beta   90.00
_cell.angle_gamma   90.00
#
_symmetry.space_group_name_H-M   'P 1'
#
loop_
_entity.id
_entity.type
_entity.pdbx_description
1 polymer ?
#
loop_
_entity_poly.entity_id
_entity_poly.type
_entity_poly.pdbx_seq_one_letter_code
_entity_poly.pdbx_strand_id
1 'polypeptide(L)'
;MENCIKSLLPGGNEVEILIVDDGSTKDNTAEIADRYEKEYPGICKAIHQENGGHGAAVNAGLKAASGIFFKVVDSDDWVNEQAYRQVLDTLRRFVYGKDTLDMLITNFVYEKQGARHKKVMSYKLALPKDELFSWNDVKVFVAGQYILMHSVIYRTELLRDCKLELPEHTFYVDNIF
;
A
#
# COMPACT_ATOMS: atom_id res chain seq x y z
N MET A 1 0.95 11.13 -9.28
CA MET A 1 0.75 11.36 -7.85
C MET A 1 -0.66 11.84 -7.49
N GLU A 2 -1.21 12.97 -7.98
CA GLU A 2 -2.53 13.48 -7.56
C GLU A 2 -3.68 12.48 -7.72
N ASN A 3 -3.68 11.68 -8.79
CA ASN A 3 -4.69 10.64 -8.99
C ASN A 3 -4.63 9.57 -7.89
N CYS A 4 -3.43 9.19 -7.47
CA CYS A 4 -3.19 8.29 -6.34
C CYS A 4 -3.83 8.85 -5.06
N ILE A 5 -3.44 10.07 -4.66
CA ILE A 5 -3.94 10.72 -3.44
C ILE A 5 -5.47 10.84 -3.47
N LYS A 6 -6.03 11.35 -4.58
CA LYS A 6 -7.49 11.51 -4.75
C LYS A 6 -8.25 10.19 -4.62
N SER A 7 -7.66 9.08 -5.06
CA SER A 7 -8.28 7.75 -4.92
C SER A 7 -8.33 7.25 -3.48
N LEU A 8 -7.45 7.73 -2.61
CA LEU A 8 -7.34 7.34 -1.19
C LEU A 8 -8.17 8.24 -0.26
N LEU A 9 -8.43 9.50 -0.64
CA LEU A 9 -9.21 10.45 0.17
C LEU A 9 -10.60 9.95 0.60
N PRO A 10 -11.33 9.10 -0.17
CA PRO A 10 -12.60 8.54 0.29
C PRO A 10 -12.53 7.72 1.58
N GLY A 11 -11.34 7.35 2.06
CA GLY A 11 -11.14 6.74 3.38
C GLY A 11 -11.39 7.69 4.55
N GLY A 12 -11.36 9.00 4.32
CA GLY A 12 -11.65 10.01 5.34
C GLY A 12 -10.78 9.85 6.59
N ASN A 13 -11.36 10.02 7.76
CA ASN A 13 -10.66 9.97 9.06
C ASN A 13 -10.22 8.53 9.48
N GLU A 14 -10.54 7.51 8.72
CA GLU A 14 -10.10 6.14 8.99
C GLU A 14 -8.72 5.84 8.42
N VAL A 15 -8.17 6.76 7.63
CA VAL A 15 -6.86 6.59 6.98
C VAL A 15 -5.97 7.81 7.21
N GLU A 16 -4.68 7.57 7.25
CA GLU A 16 -3.66 8.58 7.06
C GLU A 16 -2.95 8.34 5.72
N ILE A 17 -2.69 9.38 4.98
CA ILE A 17 -2.01 9.34 3.69
C ILE A 17 -0.66 10.02 3.87
N LEU A 18 0.39 9.21 3.97
CA LEU A 18 1.76 9.67 4.08
C LEU A 18 2.33 9.85 2.68
N ILE A 19 2.52 11.09 2.26
CA ILE A 19 3.06 11.44 0.95
C ILE A 19 4.56 11.63 1.11
N VAL A 20 5.33 10.62 0.70
CA VAL A 20 6.78 10.64 0.84
C VAL A 20 7.40 11.15 -0.45
N ASP A 21 8.03 12.31 -0.37
CA ASP A 21 8.84 12.90 -1.43
C ASP A 21 10.30 12.57 -1.20
N ASP A 22 10.84 11.67 -2.03
CA ASP A 22 12.21 11.15 -1.95
C ASP A 22 13.19 12.05 -2.72
N GLY A 23 13.19 13.34 -2.39
CA GLY A 23 14.14 14.32 -2.93
C GLY A 23 13.84 14.71 -4.39
N SER A 24 12.60 14.94 -4.74
CA SER A 24 12.19 15.36 -6.08
C SER A 24 12.73 16.75 -6.41
N THR A 25 13.50 16.85 -7.50
CA THR A 25 14.12 18.12 -7.95
C THR A 25 13.72 18.53 -9.38
N LYS A 26 12.98 17.69 -10.08
CA LYS A 26 12.69 17.86 -11.53
C LYS A 26 11.25 18.26 -11.80
N ASP A 27 10.39 18.22 -10.81
CA ASP A 27 8.97 18.50 -10.91
C ASP A 27 8.44 19.14 -9.61
N ASN A 28 7.14 19.37 -9.54
CA ASN A 28 6.46 19.99 -8.42
C ASN A 28 5.92 18.99 -7.38
N THR A 29 6.56 17.83 -7.24
CA THR A 29 6.13 16.77 -6.30
C THR A 29 6.06 17.28 -4.87
N ALA A 30 7.11 17.97 -4.38
CA ALA A 30 7.14 18.53 -3.04
C ALA A 30 5.99 19.53 -2.79
N GLU A 31 5.78 20.46 -3.72
CA GLU A 31 4.69 21.47 -3.62
C GLU A 31 3.31 20.80 -3.62
N ILE A 32 3.12 19.73 -4.36
CA ILE A 32 1.87 18.96 -4.37
C ILE A 32 1.67 18.29 -3.02
N ALA A 33 2.71 17.67 -2.45
CA ALA A 33 2.63 17.02 -1.13
C ALA A 33 2.21 18.02 -0.04
N ASP A 34 2.88 19.16 0.02
CA ASP A 34 2.58 20.26 0.98
C ASP A 34 1.15 20.80 0.82
N ARG A 35 0.71 20.92 -0.44
CA ARG A 35 -0.65 21.38 -0.72
C ARG A 35 -1.70 20.41 -0.16
N TYR A 36 -1.53 19.09 -0.38
CA TYR A 36 -2.47 18.09 0.13
C TYR A 36 -2.44 18.00 1.65
N GLU A 37 -1.29 18.13 2.31
CA GLU A 37 -1.21 18.23 3.77
C GLU A 37 -2.00 19.44 4.29
N LYS A 38 -1.87 20.58 3.65
CA LYS A 38 -2.60 21.82 4.03
C LYS A 38 -4.11 21.72 3.75
N GLU A 39 -4.52 21.09 2.65
CA GLU A 39 -5.93 20.96 2.25
C GLU A 39 -6.67 19.90 3.06
N TYR A 40 -5.96 18.85 3.50
CA TYR A 40 -6.52 17.70 4.23
C TYR A 40 -5.78 17.44 5.55
N PRO A 41 -5.80 18.42 6.49
CA PRO A 41 -5.09 18.30 7.75
C PRO A 41 -5.63 17.11 8.56
N GLY A 42 -4.72 16.30 9.11
CA GLY A 42 -5.06 15.09 9.86
C GLY A 42 -5.35 13.84 8.99
N ILE A 43 -5.44 14.00 7.67
CA ILE A 43 -5.56 12.89 6.72
C ILE A 43 -4.28 12.76 5.90
N CYS A 44 -3.81 13.85 5.26
CA CYS A 44 -2.58 13.87 4.49
C CYS A 44 -1.44 14.44 5.31
N LYS A 45 -0.24 13.87 5.15
CA LYS A 45 1.01 14.34 5.74
C LYS A 45 2.12 14.26 4.71
N ALA A 46 2.82 15.36 4.45
CA ALA A 46 4.00 15.41 3.61
C ALA A 46 5.25 15.00 4.41
N ILE A 47 6.12 14.21 3.80
CA ILE A 47 7.42 13.80 4.34
C ILE A 47 8.43 14.04 3.23
N HIS A 48 9.41 14.92 3.48
CA HIS A 48 10.49 15.21 2.55
C HIS A 48 11.79 14.63 3.06
N GLN A 49 12.55 13.99 2.18
CA GLN A 49 13.86 13.41 2.50
C GLN A 49 14.83 13.58 1.34
N GLU A 50 16.11 13.38 1.62
CA GLU A 50 17.10 13.20 0.56
C GLU A 50 16.83 11.91 -0.19
N ASN A 51 17.13 11.90 -1.50
CA ASN A 51 16.85 10.73 -2.33
C ASN A 51 17.62 9.50 -1.83
N GLY A 52 16.89 8.50 -1.41
CA GLY A 52 17.38 7.18 -0.98
C GLY A 52 16.80 6.04 -1.82
N GLY A 53 15.92 6.35 -2.79
CA GLY A 53 15.22 5.41 -3.63
C GLY A 53 13.95 4.86 -2.98
N HIS A 54 13.24 3.99 -3.72
CA HIS A 54 11.92 3.49 -3.33
C HIS A 54 11.91 2.85 -1.94
N GLY A 55 12.93 2.02 -1.61
CA GLY A 55 13.03 1.40 -0.28
C GLY A 55 13.10 2.41 0.86
N ALA A 56 13.91 3.47 0.69
CA ALA A 56 14.01 4.54 1.68
C ALA A 56 12.69 5.28 1.88
N ALA A 57 11.95 5.55 0.80
CA ALA A 57 10.63 6.17 0.88
C ALA A 57 9.63 5.31 1.65
N VAL A 58 9.60 3.99 1.41
CA VAL A 58 8.76 3.04 2.16
C VAL A 58 9.17 2.99 3.64
N ASN A 59 10.47 2.95 3.95
CA ASN A 59 10.99 2.97 5.33
C ASN A 59 10.55 4.24 6.07
N ALA A 60 10.65 5.41 5.42
CA ALA A 60 10.22 6.68 6.00
C ALA A 60 8.70 6.68 6.28
N GLY A 61 7.90 6.17 5.33
CA GLY A 61 6.47 5.99 5.51
C GLY A 61 6.16 5.07 6.69
N LEU A 62 6.78 3.89 6.79
CA LEU A 62 6.57 2.95 7.89
C LEU A 62 6.99 3.53 9.25
N LYS A 63 8.08 4.28 9.28
CA LYS A 63 8.54 4.96 10.50
C LYS A 63 7.53 6.02 10.97
N ALA A 64 6.93 6.75 10.06
CA ALA A 64 5.98 7.82 10.36
C ALA A 64 4.55 7.31 10.58
N ALA A 65 4.23 6.10 10.13
CA ALA A 65 2.88 5.54 10.20
C ALA A 65 2.36 5.45 11.63
N SER A 66 1.11 5.86 11.86
CA SER A 66 0.39 5.71 13.13
C SER A 66 -0.76 4.71 13.03
N GLY A 67 -1.16 4.35 11.83
CA GLY A 67 -2.26 3.42 11.55
C GLY A 67 -1.97 1.98 11.98
N ILE A 68 -3.03 1.25 12.31
CA ILE A 68 -2.97 -0.17 12.69
C ILE A 68 -2.51 -1.04 11.53
N PHE A 69 -2.88 -0.66 10.31
CA PHE A 69 -2.50 -1.35 9.09
C PHE A 69 -1.71 -0.42 8.17
N PHE A 70 -0.76 -0.97 7.45
CA PHE A 70 0.14 -0.28 6.55
C PHE A 70 0.03 -0.82 5.13
N LYS A 71 -0.12 0.07 4.16
CA LYS A 71 -0.12 -0.25 2.73
C LYS A 71 0.74 0.74 1.96
N VAL A 72 1.57 0.23 1.08
CA VAL A 72 2.26 1.03 0.07
C VAL A 72 1.39 1.16 -1.18
N VAL A 73 1.30 2.38 -1.71
CA VAL A 73 0.67 2.68 -3.01
C VAL A 73 1.63 3.57 -3.79
N ASP A 74 2.09 3.09 -4.92
CA ASP A 74 3.00 3.85 -5.77
C ASP A 74 2.32 5.10 -6.33
N SER A 75 3.08 6.17 -6.52
CA SER A 75 2.53 7.49 -6.84
C SER A 75 1.84 7.57 -8.21
N ASP A 76 2.11 6.63 -9.09
CA ASP A 76 1.49 6.46 -10.42
C ASP A 76 0.33 5.46 -10.43
N ASP A 77 0.09 4.76 -9.31
CA ASP A 77 -1.03 3.85 -9.11
C ASP A 77 -2.25 4.55 -8.46
N TRP A 78 -3.37 3.84 -8.42
CA TRP A 78 -4.60 4.28 -7.72
C TRP A 78 -5.44 3.10 -7.26
N VAL A 79 -6.34 3.32 -6.32
CA VAL A 79 -7.27 2.31 -5.85
C VAL A 79 -8.65 2.45 -6.51
N ASN A 80 -9.31 1.32 -6.76
CA ASN A 80 -10.71 1.33 -7.15
C ASN A 80 -11.56 1.64 -5.92
N GLU A 81 -12.44 2.65 -5.99
CA GLU A 81 -13.21 3.13 -4.84
C GLU A 81 -14.06 2.03 -4.17
N GLN A 82 -14.74 1.20 -4.97
CA GLN A 82 -15.58 0.14 -4.42
C GLN A 82 -14.74 -0.94 -3.71
N ALA A 83 -13.62 -1.35 -4.31
CA ALA A 83 -12.69 -2.30 -3.70
C ALA A 83 -12.04 -1.71 -2.44
N TYR A 84 -11.70 -0.43 -2.47
CA TYR A 84 -11.14 0.27 -1.31
C TYR A 84 -12.10 0.30 -0.12
N ARG A 85 -13.37 0.61 -0.35
CA ARG A 85 -14.42 0.53 0.69
C ARG A 85 -14.53 -0.87 1.28
N GLN A 86 -14.50 -1.92 0.45
CA GLN A 86 -14.52 -3.32 0.91
C GLN A 86 -13.28 -3.66 1.77
N VAL A 87 -12.11 -3.15 1.39
CA VAL A 87 -10.87 -3.29 2.18
C VAL A 87 -11.04 -2.64 3.55
N LEU A 88 -11.48 -1.37 3.61
CA LEU A 88 -11.70 -0.67 4.87
C LEU A 88 -12.73 -1.38 5.76
N ASP A 89 -13.83 -1.85 5.18
CA ASP A 89 -14.85 -2.62 5.92
C ASP A 89 -14.28 -3.93 6.48
N THR A 90 -13.41 -4.59 5.73
CA THR A 90 -12.73 -5.81 6.18
C THR A 90 -11.78 -5.51 7.34
N LEU A 91 -10.89 -4.53 7.18
CA LEU A 91 -9.93 -4.14 8.21
C LEU A 91 -10.62 -3.70 9.51
N ARG A 92 -11.74 -2.95 9.40
CA ARG A 92 -12.54 -2.51 10.55
C ARG A 92 -13.04 -3.70 11.40
N ARG A 93 -13.41 -4.83 10.76
CA ARG A 93 -13.83 -6.04 11.50
C ARG A 93 -12.72 -6.59 12.38
N PHE A 94 -11.46 -6.50 11.94
CA PHE A 94 -10.32 -6.95 12.73
C PHE A 94 -9.88 -5.94 13.79
N VAL A 95 -10.02 -4.63 13.52
CA VAL A 95 -9.75 -3.59 14.54
C VAL A 95 -10.67 -3.74 15.76
N TYR A 96 -11.94 -4.03 15.55
CA TYR A 96 -12.94 -4.15 16.61
C TYR A 96 -13.28 -5.60 16.97
N GLY A 97 -12.72 -6.56 16.26
CA GLY A 97 -12.95 -8.00 16.47
C GLY A 97 -12.05 -8.62 17.52
N LYS A 98 -12.16 -9.94 17.64
CA LYS A 98 -11.32 -10.74 18.55
C LYS A 98 -10.13 -11.38 17.85
N ASP A 99 -10.20 -11.51 16.54
CA ASP A 99 -9.19 -12.16 15.72
C ASP A 99 -8.13 -11.15 15.27
N THR A 100 -6.88 -11.58 15.20
CA THR A 100 -5.78 -10.77 14.69
C THR A 100 -5.57 -11.08 13.22
N LEU A 101 -5.45 -10.03 12.42
CA LEU A 101 -5.07 -10.11 11.01
C LEU A 101 -3.66 -9.55 10.84
N ASP A 102 -2.72 -10.39 10.45
CA ASP A 102 -1.35 -9.96 10.20
C ASP A 102 -1.17 -9.38 8.79
N MET A 103 -1.87 -9.96 7.80
CA MET A 103 -1.80 -9.53 6.42
C MET A 103 -3.14 -9.75 5.69
N LEU A 104 -3.60 -8.73 5.00
CA LEU A 104 -4.70 -8.83 4.04
C LEU A 104 -4.12 -8.84 2.62
N ILE A 105 -4.48 -9.84 1.82
CA ILE A 105 -4.05 -9.94 0.43
C ILE A 105 -5.22 -9.57 -0.48
N THR A 106 -4.98 -8.64 -1.37
CA THR A 106 -5.95 -8.16 -2.36
C THR A 106 -5.48 -8.44 -3.78
N ASN A 107 -6.41 -8.51 -4.73
CA ASN A 107 -6.06 -8.53 -6.14
C ASN A 107 -5.57 -7.13 -6.59
N PHE A 108 -4.79 -7.09 -7.66
CA PHE A 108 -4.47 -5.84 -8.34
C PHE A 108 -4.55 -6.00 -9.86
N VAL A 109 -4.52 -4.90 -10.59
CA VAL A 109 -4.75 -4.86 -12.02
C VAL A 109 -3.61 -4.10 -12.71
N TYR A 110 -2.99 -4.74 -13.67
CA TYR A 110 -2.10 -4.06 -14.61
C TYR A 110 -2.94 -3.32 -15.66
N GLU A 111 -2.89 -1.99 -15.62
CA GLU A 111 -3.56 -1.12 -16.57
C GLU A 111 -2.55 -0.46 -17.50
N LYS A 112 -2.37 -1.02 -18.70
CA LYS A 112 -1.48 -0.43 -19.71
C LYS A 112 -2.25 0.51 -20.60
N GLN A 113 -1.76 1.74 -20.78
CA GLN A 113 -2.31 2.69 -21.77
C GLN A 113 -2.36 2.06 -23.17
N GLY A 114 -3.51 2.15 -23.83
CA GLY A 114 -3.72 1.60 -25.17
C GLY A 114 -3.97 0.09 -25.23
N ALA A 115 -3.91 -0.64 -24.12
CA ALA A 115 -4.27 -2.05 -24.10
C ALA A 115 -5.80 -2.23 -24.10
N ARG A 116 -6.30 -3.15 -24.96
CA ARG A 116 -7.74 -3.49 -25.00
C ARG A 116 -8.22 -4.27 -23.77
N HIS A 117 -7.32 -4.94 -23.07
CA HIS A 117 -7.65 -5.77 -21.92
C HIS A 117 -6.72 -5.46 -20.73
N LYS A 118 -7.32 -5.35 -19.56
CA LYS A 118 -6.61 -5.24 -18.28
C LYS A 118 -6.20 -6.63 -17.82
N LYS A 119 -4.96 -6.78 -17.31
CA LYS A 119 -4.51 -8.03 -16.69
C LYS A 119 -4.77 -7.97 -15.19
N VAL A 120 -5.71 -8.79 -14.71
CA VAL A 120 -5.99 -8.94 -13.28
C VAL A 120 -5.04 -9.97 -12.68
N MET A 121 -4.28 -9.59 -11.65
CA MET A 121 -3.56 -10.50 -10.79
C MET A 121 -4.53 -10.95 -9.69
N SER A 122 -4.97 -12.20 -9.80
CA SER A 122 -5.97 -12.79 -8.90
C SER A 122 -5.42 -14.02 -8.21
N TYR A 123 -5.58 -14.10 -6.90
CA TYR A 123 -5.04 -15.19 -6.06
C TYR A 123 -6.03 -16.30 -5.75
N LYS A 124 -7.25 -16.26 -6.30
CA LYS A 124 -8.37 -17.19 -5.99
C LYS A 124 -8.06 -18.68 -6.12
N LEU A 125 -7.05 -19.05 -6.91
CA LEU A 125 -6.64 -20.46 -7.08
C LEU A 125 -5.58 -20.88 -6.06
N ALA A 126 -4.80 -19.93 -5.54
CA ALA A 126 -3.69 -20.19 -4.62
C ALA A 126 -4.06 -19.94 -3.16
N LEU A 127 -4.96 -18.98 -2.90
CA LEU A 127 -5.31 -18.54 -1.55
C LEU A 127 -6.78 -18.80 -1.25
N PRO A 128 -7.13 -19.17 0.00
CA PRO A 128 -8.49 -19.15 0.51
C PRO A 128 -9.12 -17.76 0.32
N LYS A 129 -10.42 -17.72 0.09
CA LYS A 129 -11.12 -16.48 -0.22
C LYS A 129 -12.08 -16.10 0.91
N ASP A 130 -12.02 -14.83 1.33
CA ASP A 130 -12.93 -14.24 2.32
C ASP A 130 -12.94 -14.95 3.69
N GLU A 131 -11.83 -15.61 4.05
CA GLU A 131 -11.63 -16.31 5.32
C GLU A 131 -10.21 -16.12 5.86
N LEU A 132 -10.04 -16.32 7.17
CA LEU A 132 -8.72 -16.37 7.78
C LEU A 132 -8.02 -17.68 7.40
N PHE A 133 -6.76 -17.59 7.07
CA PHE A 133 -5.93 -18.74 6.73
C PHE A 133 -4.48 -18.53 7.19
N SER A 134 -3.72 -19.61 7.21
CA SER A 134 -2.30 -19.60 7.49
C SER A 134 -1.50 -20.02 6.23
N TRP A 135 -0.20 -19.88 6.25
CA TRP A 135 0.65 -20.32 5.14
C TRP A 135 0.51 -21.82 4.82
N ASN A 136 0.03 -22.64 5.76
CA ASN A 136 -0.23 -24.07 5.53
C ASN A 136 -1.43 -24.33 4.60
N ASP A 137 -2.32 -23.36 4.47
CA ASP A 137 -3.54 -23.42 3.66
C ASP A 137 -3.31 -22.93 2.22
N VAL A 138 -2.12 -22.36 1.97
CA VAL A 138 -1.74 -21.79 0.67
C VAL A 138 -1.44 -22.90 -0.34
N LYS A 139 -2.09 -22.82 -1.50
CA LYS A 139 -1.86 -23.71 -2.63
C LYS A 139 -0.73 -23.22 -3.52
N VAL A 140 -0.40 -23.98 -4.54
CA VAL A 140 0.66 -23.64 -5.49
C VAL A 140 0.25 -22.45 -6.35
N PHE A 141 1.12 -21.47 -6.45
CA PHE A 141 0.99 -20.37 -7.39
C PHE A 141 1.32 -20.83 -8.81
N VAL A 142 0.55 -20.38 -9.78
CA VAL A 142 0.86 -20.62 -11.19
C VAL A 142 2.03 -19.72 -11.64
N ALA A 143 2.72 -20.14 -12.70
CA ALA A 143 3.86 -19.37 -13.24
C ALA A 143 3.47 -17.91 -13.53
N GLY A 144 4.28 -16.97 -13.05
CA GLY A 144 4.03 -15.53 -13.16
C GLY A 144 2.96 -14.97 -12.22
N GLN A 145 2.53 -15.75 -11.24
CA GLN A 145 1.68 -15.31 -10.13
C GLN A 145 2.52 -15.28 -8.86
N TYR A 146 2.64 -14.12 -8.26
CA TYR A 146 3.39 -13.87 -7.02
C TYR A 146 2.73 -12.76 -6.22
N ILE A 147 2.93 -12.77 -4.92
CA ILE A 147 2.46 -11.72 -4.02
C ILE A 147 3.46 -10.57 -4.09
N LEU A 148 2.99 -9.38 -4.41
CA LEU A 148 3.78 -8.16 -4.46
C LEU A 148 3.26 -7.14 -3.47
N MET A 149 4.05 -6.11 -3.20
CA MET A 149 3.72 -4.95 -2.38
C MET A 149 2.35 -4.34 -2.74
N HIS A 150 2.01 -4.31 -4.04
CA HIS A 150 0.71 -3.79 -4.53
C HIS A 150 -0.49 -4.59 -4.00
N SER A 151 -0.31 -5.86 -3.63
CA SER A 151 -1.39 -6.75 -3.21
C SER A 151 -1.57 -6.86 -1.70
N VAL A 152 -0.61 -6.41 -0.90
CA VAL A 152 -0.60 -6.66 0.54
C VAL A 152 -0.92 -5.41 1.37
N ILE A 153 -1.56 -5.65 2.50
CA ILE A 153 -1.77 -4.69 3.57
C ILE A 153 -1.37 -5.41 4.85
N TYR A 154 -0.34 -4.92 5.53
CA TYR A 154 0.18 -5.54 6.73
C TYR A 154 -0.30 -4.85 8.01
N ARG A 155 -0.38 -5.58 9.11
CA ARG A 155 -0.44 -5.00 10.45
C ARG A 155 0.89 -4.27 10.70
N THR A 156 0.80 -2.97 11.00
CA THR A 156 1.98 -2.09 11.16
C THR A 156 2.95 -2.62 12.21
N GLU A 157 2.42 -3.09 13.34
CA GLU A 157 3.21 -3.65 14.42
C GLU A 157 4.03 -4.88 13.98
N LEU A 158 3.45 -5.76 13.14
CA LEU A 158 4.17 -6.91 12.60
C LEU A 158 5.43 -6.49 11.82
N LEU A 159 5.30 -5.48 10.95
CA LEU A 159 6.45 -4.97 10.19
C LEU A 159 7.54 -4.40 11.11
N ARG A 160 7.14 -3.73 12.20
CA ARG A 160 8.07 -3.19 13.21
C ARG A 160 8.74 -4.29 14.03
N ASP A 161 8.00 -5.31 14.44
CA ASP A 161 8.51 -6.46 15.20
C ASP A 161 9.52 -7.26 14.37
N CYS A 162 9.25 -7.41 13.07
CA CYS A 162 10.19 -8.01 12.11
C CYS A 162 11.39 -7.10 11.80
N LYS A 163 11.39 -5.85 12.29
CA LYS A 163 12.42 -4.84 11.99
C LYS A 163 12.63 -4.69 10.48
N LEU A 164 11.50 -4.65 9.75
CA LEU A 164 11.56 -4.50 8.30
C LEU A 164 12.30 -3.22 7.93
N GLU A 165 13.36 -3.35 7.17
CA GLU A 165 14.12 -2.27 6.58
C GLU A 165 14.44 -2.63 5.13
N LEU A 166 13.90 -1.88 4.19
CA LEU A 166 14.15 -2.08 2.78
C LEU A 166 15.47 -1.43 2.37
N PRO A 167 16.27 -2.08 1.50
CA PRO A 167 17.55 -1.52 1.06
C PRO A 167 17.33 -0.23 0.25
N GLU A 168 18.21 0.74 0.48
CA GLU A 168 18.25 2.00 -0.24
C GLU A 168 18.89 1.84 -1.62
N HIS A 169 18.56 2.70 -2.59
CA HIS A 169 19.11 2.74 -3.95
C HIS A 169 19.12 1.38 -4.65
N THR A 170 18.16 0.51 -4.34
CA THR A 170 18.08 -0.85 -4.87
C THR A 170 16.79 -1.03 -5.66
N PHE A 171 16.85 -1.81 -6.76
CA PHE A 171 15.68 -2.22 -7.53
C PHE A 171 14.99 -3.44 -6.92
N TYR A 172 13.72 -3.64 -7.24
CA TYR A 172 12.91 -4.81 -6.86
C TYR A 172 12.65 -4.97 -5.36
N VAL A 173 12.62 -3.86 -4.61
CA VAL A 173 12.29 -3.87 -3.17
C VAL A 173 10.87 -4.36 -2.89
N ASP A 174 9.97 -4.24 -3.85
CA ASP A 174 8.59 -4.74 -3.86
C ASP A 174 8.47 -6.27 -3.70
N ASN A 175 9.56 -7.02 -3.93
CA ASN A 175 9.66 -8.45 -3.65
C ASN A 175 10.20 -8.77 -2.24
N ILE A 176 10.68 -7.78 -1.51
CA ILE A 176 11.23 -7.92 -0.15
C ILE A 176 10.17 -7.56 0.89
N PHE A 177 9.29 -6.64 0.53
CA PHE A 177 8.20 -6.13 1.37
C PHE A 177 7.16 -7.16 1.76
#